data_8da31619f547f24081a48896cc36c78d
#
_entry.id   8da31619f547f24081a48896cc36c78d
#
_cell.length_a   1.000
_cell.length_b   1.000
_cell.length_c   1.000
_cell.angle_alpha   90.00
_cell.angle_beta   90.00
_cell.angle_gamma   90.00
#
_symmetry.space_group_name_H-M   'P 1'
#
loop_
_entity.id
_entity.type
_entity.pdbx_description
1 polymer ?
#
loop_
_entity_poly.entity_id
_entity_poly.type
_entity_poly.pdbx_seq_one_letter_code
_entity_poly.pdbx_strand_id
1 'polypeptide(L)'
;MDIYSKLELYDAIHRHYSRDSELITSIAKRAGNPVLELAAGTGRLAQLIVDLGYNYTGLDLSGEFIDVARAKYGKRTTFVVGDMQQFHLSKQFNFIFIGFNSFLHNLTDQEANRCLNCVRNHLTKDGLFLVSIFIPDPSFLYRETGKLYPATSLFEYDGSRCRIMETNEFDDETQVNQLTWRLERDG
;
A
#
# COMPACT_ATOMS: atom_id res chain seq x y z
N MET A 1 4.74 -13.14 -11.97
CA MET A 1 3.31 -12.79 -12.09
C MET A 1 3.12 -11.38 -11.55
N ASP A 2 2.44 -10.53 -12.31
CA ASP A 2 2.01 -9.23 -11.79
C ASP A 2 0.75 -9.42 -10.92
N ILE A 3 0.90 -9.21 -9.62
CA ILE A 3 -0.20 -9.36 -8.66
C ILE A 3 -1.20 -8.19 -8.74
N TYR A 4 -0.74 -7.03 -9.17
CA TYR A 4 -1.60 -5.85 -9.27
C TYR A 4 -2.61 -5.95 -10.42
N SER A 5 -2.40 -6.89 -11.37
CA SER A 5 -3.37 -7.23 -12.42
C SER A 5 -4.44 -8.25 -11.99
N LYS A 6 -4.40 -8.74 -10.73
CA LYS A 6 -5.31 -9.77 -10.20
C LYS A 6 -5.92 -9.35 -8.87
N LEU A 7 -6.92 -8.47 -8.95
CA LEU A 7 -7.60 -7.87 -7.80
C LEU A 7 -8.03 -8.87 -6.72
N GLU A 8 -8.69 -9.96 -7.13
CA GLU A 8 -9.19 -10.97 -6.17
C GLU A 8 -8.06 -11.69 -5.43
N LEU A 9 -6.96 -11.96 -6.14
CA LEU A 9 -5.77 -12.56 -5.54
C LEU A 9 -5.08 -11.58 -4.60
N TYR A 10 -4.95 -10.31 -4.99
CA TYR A 10 -4.41 -9.26 -4.15
C TYR A 10 -5.19 -9.15 -2.82
N ASP A 11 -6.52 -9.07 -2.91
CA ASP A 11 -7.38 -9.00 -1.72
C ASP A 11 -7.29 -10.28 -0.88
N ALA A 12 -7.23 -11.47 -1.48
CA ALA A 12 -7.08 -12.73 -0.76
C ALA A 12 -5.79 -12.79 0.07
N ILE A 13 -4.67 -12.31 -0.48
CA ILE A 13 -3.38 -12.26 0.20
C ILE A 13 -3.40 -11.29 1.37
N HIS A 14 -4.01 -10.11 1.21
CA HIS A 14 -3.93 -9.03 2.18
C HIS A 14 -5.12 -8.93 3.15
N ARG A 15 -6.17 -9.74 2.93
CA ARG A 15 -7.44 -9.70 3.69
C ARG A 15 -7.27 -9.72 5.20
N HIS A 16 -6.33 -10.49 5.70
CA HIS A 16 -6.12 -10.69 7.13
C HIS A 16 -4.97 -9.87 7.72
N TYR A 17 -4.35 -9.01 6.91
CA TYR A 17 -3.29 -8.15 7.41
C TYR A 17 -3.89 -6.97 8.19
N SER A 18 -3.58 -6.89 9.48
CA SER A 18 -4.11 -5.88 10.40
C SER A 18 -3.05 -5.24 11.31
N ARG A 19 -1.78 -5.61 11.14
CA ARG A 19 -0.69 -5.16 12.05
C ARG A 19 -0.48 -3.64 12.05
N ASP A 20 -0.85 -2.95 10.98
CA ASP A 20 -0.76 -1.50 10.82
C ASP A 20 -1.99 -0.74 11.35
N SER A 21 -3.12 -1.44 11.56
CA SER A 21 -4.42 -0.83 11.84
C SER A 21 -4.44 -0.03 13.14
N GLU A 22 -3.86 -0.56 14.21
CA GLU A 22 -3.83 0.10 15.51
C GLU A 22 -2.97 1.38 15.47
N LEU A 23 -1.79 1.31 14.86
CA LEU A 23 -0.90 2.46 14.71
C LEU A 23 -1.56 3.56 13.88
N ILE A 24 -2.13 3.22 12.71
CA ILE A 24 -2.80 4.18 11.83
C ILE A 24 -3.97 4.84 12.55
N THR A 25 -4.81 4.05 13.25
CA THR A 25 -5.94 4.58 14.02
C THR A 25 -5.49 5.51 15.14
N SER A 26 -4.43 5.16 15.85
CA SER A 26 -3.87 5.99 16.93
C SER A 26 -3.35 7.33 16.40
N ILE A 27 -2.61 7.31 15.29
CA ILE A 27 -2.08 8.53 14.68
C ILE A 27 -3.23 9.37 14.08
N ALA A 28 -4.22 8.76 13.45
CA ALA A 28 -5.39 9.46 12.93
C ALA A 28 -6.14 10.21 14.05
N LYS A 29 -6.34 9.58 15.21
CA LYS A 29 -6.96 10.25 16.38
C LYS A 29 -6.15 11.45 16.85
N ARG A 30 -4.82 11.38 16.82
CA ARG A 30 -3.94 12.47 17.21
C ARG A 30 -3.90 13.61 16.20
N ALA A 31 -3.82 13.27 14.92
CA ALA A 31 -3.72 14.25 13.84
C ALA A 31 -5.06 14.92 13.51
N GLY A 32 -6.15 14.17 13.59
CA GLY A 32 -7.50 14.64 13.28
C GLY A 32 -7.87 14.56 11.80
N ASN A 33 -9.03 15.07 11.51
CA ASN A 33 -9.69 15.08 10.20
C ASN A 33 -9.29 16.32 9.38
N PRO A 34 -9.13 16.27 8.04
CA PRO A 34 -9.32 15.11 7.14
C PRO A 34 -8.06 14.26 6.93
N VAL A 35 -8.26 13.04 6.38
CA VAL A 35 -7.21 12.04 6.19
C VAL A 35 -7.05 11.69 4.70
N LEU A 36 -5.79 11.56 4.24
CA LEU A 36 -5.42 11.07 2.90
C LEU A 36 -4.55 9.81 3.02
N GLU A 37 -4.93 8.77 2.31
CA GLU A 37 -4.10 7.60 2.06
C GLU A 37 -3.57 7.65 0.62
N LEU A 38 -2.26 7.54 0.45
CA LEU A 38 -1.61 7.37 -0.86
C LEU A 38 -1.33 5.90 -1.09
N ALA A 39 -1.49 5.43 -2.32
CA ALA A 39 -1.48 4.03 -2.71
C ALA A 39 -2.52 3.21 -1.91
N ALA A 40 -3.77 3.70 -1.91
CA ALA A 40 -4.85 3.17 -1.10
C ALA A 40 -5.36 1.78 -1.54
N GLY A 41 -5.00 1.33 -2.74
CA GLY A 41 -5.43 0.05 -3.27
C GLY A 41 -6.96 -0.08 -3.31
N THR A 42 -7.47 -1.22 -2.87
CA THR A 42 -8.92 -1.50 -2.73
C THR A 42 -9.53 -0.89 -1.45
N GLY A 43 -8.83 0.01 -0.77
CA GLY A 43 -9.30 0.74 0.40
C GLY A 43 -9.32 -0.07 1.70
N ARG A 44 -8.38 -1.00 1.89
CA ARG A 44 -8.32 -1.85 3.10
C ARG A 44 -8.41 -1.07 4.41
N LEU A 45 -7.76 0.09 4.49
CA LEU A 45 -7.68 0.92 5.69
C LEU A 45 -8.78 2.00 5.77
N ALA A 46 -9.54 2.20 4.71
CA ALA A 46 -10.57 3.24 4.66
C ALA A 46 -11.60 3.13 5.78
N GLN A 47 -12.03 1.90 6.10
CA GLN A 47 -13.04 1.65 7.15
C GLN A 47 -12.58 2.15 8.52
N LEU A 48 -11.29 1.97 8.85
CA LEU A 48 -10.73 2.43 10.14
C LEU A 48 -10.90 3.94 10.34
N ILE A 49 -10.71 4.70 9.26
CA ILE A 49 -10.81 6.17 9.28
C ILE A 49 -12.28 6.62 9.30
N VAL A 50 -13.13 5.93 8.53
CA VAL A 50 -14.57 6.19 8.51
C VAL A 50 -15.23 5.89 9.86
N ASP A 51 -14.79 4.86 10.57
CA ASP A 51 -15.30 4.50 11.90
C ASP A 51 -14.94 5.55 12.97
N LEU A 52 -13.90 6.35 12.75
CA LEU A 52 -13.60 7.52 13.58
C LEU A 52 -14.53 8.72 13.27
N GLY A 53 -15.39 8.62 12.27
CA GLY A 53 -16.20 9.75 11.79
C GLY A 53 -15.43 10.75 10.94
N TYR A 54 -14.24 10.37 10.40
CA TYR A 54 -13.38 11.27 9.65
C TYR A 54 -13.61 11.18 8.14
N ASN A 55 -13.37 12.29 7.45
CA ASN A 55 -13.37 12.35 6.00
C ASN A 55 -12.11 11.67 5.47
N TYR A 56 -12.32 10.60 4.73
CA TYR A 56 -11.24 9.83 4.12
C TYR A 56 -11.15 10.13 2.62
N THR A 57 -9.92 10.26 2.14
CA THR A 57 -9.58 10.27 0.72
C THR A 57 -8.51 9.22 0.48
N GLY A 58 -8.76 8.32 -0.48
CA GLY A 58 -7.76 7.35 -0.97
C GLY A 58 -7.34 7.72 -2.38
N LEU A 59 -6.03 7.72 -2.64
CA LEU A 59 -5.45 7.92 -3.97
C LEU A 59 -4.66 6.68 -4.35
N ASP A 60 -4.88 6.17 -5.56
CA ASP A 60 -4.13 5.04 -6.10
C ASP A 60 -3.91 5.20 -7.60
N LEU A 61 -2.80 4.65 -8.10
CA LEU A 61 -2.47 4.69 -9.53
C LEU A 61 -3.40 3.80 -10.36
N SER A 62 -3.87 2.67 -9.78
CA SER A 62 -4.73 1.71 -10.44
C SER A 62 -6.20 2.15 -10.44
N GLY A 63 -6.74 2.45 -11.63
CA GLY A 63 -8.16 2.72 -11.80
C GLY A 63 -9.04 1.54 -11.36
N GLU A 64 -8.61 0.32 -11.62
CA GLU A 64 -9.33 -0.90 -11.25
C GLU A 64 -9.44 -1.05 -9.72
N PHE A 65 -8.38 -0.79 -8.98
CA PHE A 65 -8.40 -0.81 -7.51
C PHE A 65 -9.34 0.27 -6.96
N ILE A 66 -9.29 1.45 -7.53
CA ILE A 66 -10.16 2.57 -7.15
C ILE A 66 -11.64 2.25 -7.41
N ASP A 67 -11.96 1.58 -8.51
CA ASP A 67 -13.35 1.20 -8.82
C ASP A 67 -13.88 0.16 -7.83
N VAL A 68 -13.07 -0.82 -7.43
CA VAL A 68 -13.40 -1.76 -6.34
C VAL A 68 -13.61 -1.02 -5.03
N ALA A 69 -12.71 -0.11 -4.67
CA ALA A 69 -12.83 0.68 -3.45
C ALA A 69 -14.10 1.54 -3.43
N ARG A 70 -14.43 2.20 -4.53
CA ARG A 70 -15.67 2.98 -4.69
C ARG A 70 -16.92 2.13 -4.52
N ALA A 71 -16.93 0.93 -5.12
CA ALA A 71 -18.06 0.00 -4.98
C ALA A 71 -18.24 -0.47 -3.54
N LYS A 72 -17.15 -0.69 -2.82
CA LYS A 72 -17.13 -1.21 -1.45
C LYS A 72 -17.60 -0.16 -0.42
N TYR A 73 -17.15 1.09 -0.54
CA TYR A 73 -17.37 2.11 0.51
C TYR A 73 -18.43 3.17 0.18
N GLY A 74 -18.82 3.28 -1.08
CA GLY A 74 -19.88 4.19 -1.49
C GLY A 74 -19.55 5.67 -1.20
N LYS A 75 -20.58 6.43 -0.75
CA LYS A 75 -20.49 7.90 -0.60
C LYS A 75 -19.73 8.41 0.65
N ARG A 76 -19.30 7.53 1.54
CA ARG A 76 -18.60 7.93 2.79
C ARG A 76 -17.14 8.27 2.61
N THR A 77 -16.60 7.93 1.46
CA THR A 77 -15.19 8.07 1.13
C THR A 77 -15.04 8.73 -0.23
N THR A 78 -13.88 9.33 -0.46
CA THR A 78 -13.46 9.82 -1.77
C THR A 78 -12.31 8.97 -2.27
N PHE A 79 -12.44 8.41 -3.47
CA PHE A 79 -11.34 7.68 -4.10
C PHE A 79 -10.97 8.34 -5.43
N VAL A 80 -9.68 8.57 -5.63
CA VAL A 80 -9.11 9.31 -6.76
C VAL A 80 -8.05 8.45 -7.44
N VAL A 81 -8.14 8.32 -8.76
CA VAL A 81 -7.06 7.75 -9.55
C VAL A 81 -5.96 8.80 -9.69
N GLY A 82 -4.74 8.47 -9.30
CA GLY A 82 -3.62 9.40 -9.37
C GLY A 82 -2.30 8.78 -8.93
N ASP A 83 -1.21 9.41 -9.35
CA ASP A 83 0.16 9.05 -9.01
C ASP A 83 0.58 9.78 -7.73
N MET A 84 1.09 9.04 -6.72
CA MET A 84 1.60 9.64 -5.48
C MET A 84 2.78 10.59 -5.70
N GLN A 85 3.48 10.49 -6.82
CA GLN A 85 4.57 11.38 -7.20
C GLN A 85 4.07 12.69 -7.83
N GLN A 86 2.82 12.69 -8.33
CA GLN A 86 2.27 13.83 -9.07
C GLN A 86 0.75 13.88 -8.91
N PHE A 87 0.26 14.51 -7.86
CA PHE A 87 -1.16 14.74 -7.67
C PHE A 87 -1.43 16.16 -7.19
N HIS A 88 -2.67 16.60 -7.46
CA HIS A 88 -3.18 17.88 -6.94
C HIS A 88 -4.63 17.68 -6.47
N LEU A 89 -4.83 17.85 -5.16
CA LEU A 89 -6.14 17.87 -4.53
C LEU A 89 -6.40 19.26 -3.96
N SER A 90 -7.58 19.82 -4.21
CA SER A 90 -7.93 21.19 -3.82
C SER A 90 -8.16 21.37 -2.31
N LYS A 91 -7.53 20.54 -1.48
CA LYS A 91 -7.64 20.58 -0.02
C LYS A 91 -6.35 20.10 0.63
N GLN A 92 -6.18 20.48 1.90
CA GLN A 92 -5.11 19.97 2.76
C GLN A 92 -5.65 18.95 3.76
N PHE A 93 -4.75 18.16 4.31
CA PHE A 93 -5.07 17.05 5.21
C PHE A 93 -4.30 17.18 6.52
N ASN A 94 -4.93 16.83 7.61
CA ASN A 94 -4.29 16.76 8.91
C ASN A 94 -3.47 15.48 9.08
N PHE A 95 -3.85 14.44 8.36
CA PHE A 95 -3.10 13.19 8.33
C PHE A 95 -2.97 12.69 6.90
N ILE A 96 -1.71 12.45 6.48
CA ILE A 96 -1.39 11.76 5.22
C ILE A 96 -0.61 10.52 5.58
N PHE A 97 -0.93 9.39 4.96
CA PHE A 97 -0.13 8.19 5.17
C PHE A 97 0.05 7.36 3.90
N ILE A 98 1.16 6.60 3.89
CA ILE A 98 1.46 5.57 2.91
C ILE A 98 1.69 4.28 3.70
N GLY A 99 0.77 3.34 3.58
CA GLY A 99 0.85 2.05 4.25
C GLY A 99 1.59 0.99 3.43
N PHE A 100 1.88 -0.12 4.09
CA PHE A 100 2.21 -1.40 3.46
C PHE A 100 3.32 -1.37 2.40
N ASN A 101 4.41 -0.67 2.67
CA ASN A 101 5.59 -0.59 1.78
C ASN A 101 5.39 0.12 0.44
N SER A 102 4.21 0.69 0.18
CA SER A 102 3.91 1.29 -1.12
C SER A 102 4.86 2.44 -1.48
N PHE A 103 5.46 3.11 -0.48
CA PHE A 103 6.49 4.13 -0.72
C PHE A 103 7.71 3.58 -1.47
N LEU A 104 8.04 2.29 -1.31
CA LEU A 104 9.17 1.64 -1.97
C LEU A 104 8.98 1.43 -3.48
N HIS A 105 7.81 1.74 -4.03
CA HIS A 105 7.63 1.84 -5.48
C HIS A 105 8.24 3.09 -6.09
N ASN A 106 8.72 4.05 -5.28
CA ASN A 106 9.61 5.12 -5.74
C ASN A 106 11.04 4.55 -5.80
N LEU A 107 11.46 4.14 -7.00
CA LEU A 107 12.72 3.41 -7.20
C LEU A 107 13.95 4.32 -7.23
N THR A 108 13.76 5.63 -7.25
CA THR A 108 14.84 6.62 -7.28
C THR A 108 14.60 7.72 -6.24
N ASP A 109 15.69 8.35 -5.78
CA ASP A 109 15.61 9.53 -4.90
C ASP A 109 14.76 10.65 -5.50
N GLN A 110 14.80 10.82 -6.83
CA GLN A 110 14.01 11.81 -7.52
C GLN A 110 12.51 11.51 -7.42
N GLU A 111 12.10 10.27 -7.56
CA GLU A 111 10.71 9.82 -7.40
C GLU A 111 10.23 9.97 -5.96
N ALA A 112 11.04 9.53 -5.00
CA ALA A 112 10.77 9.69 -3.59
C ALA A 112 10.60 11.17 -3.21
N ASN A 113 11.49 12.04 -3.69
CA ASN A 113 11.41 13.48 -3.46
C ASN A 113 10.16 14.12 -4.10
N ARG A 114 9.73 13.69 -5.30
CA ARG A 114 8.47 14.16 -5.90
C ARG A 114 7.28 13.77 -5.02
N CYS A 115 7.21 12.53 -4.57
CA CYS A 115 6.15 12.06 -3.66
C CYS A 115 6.13 12.88 -2.36
N LEU A 116 7.27 13.06 -1.70
CA LEU A 116 7.37 13.84 -0.45
C LEU A 116 7.01 15.32 -0.65
N ASN A 117 7.33 15.92 -1.79
CA ASN A 117 6.91 17.28 -2.12
C ASN A 117 5.38 17.36 -2.30
N CYS A 118 4.76 16.38 -2.95
CA CYS A 118 3.29 16.30 -3.03
C CYS A 118 2.66 16.18 -1.64
N VAL A 119 3.20 15.31 -0.77
CA VAL A 119 2.74 15.18 0.63
C VAL A 119 2.84 16.52 1.35
N ARG A 120 4.01 17.17 1.30
CA ARG A 120 4.25 18.47 1.95
C ARG A 120 3.24 19.54 1.52
N ASN A 121 2.93 19.60 0.23
CA ASN A 121 2.00 20.59 -0.33
C ASN A 121 0.54 20.35 0.10
N HIS A 122 0.19 19.12 0.48
CA HIS A 122 -1.16 18.74 0.88
C HIS A 122 -1.31 18.56 2.40
N LEU A 123 -0.23 18.63 3.19
CA LEU A 123 -0.30 18.64 4.65
C LEU A 123 -0.70 20.03 5.17
N THR A 124 -1.55 20.06 6.19
CA THR A 124 -1.76 21.26 6.99
C THR A 124 -0.48 21.60 7.76
N LYS A 125 -0.39 22.83 8.31
CA LYS A 125 0.79 23.29 9.03
C LYS A 125 1.22 22.35 10.18
N ASP A 126 0.24 21.81 10.90
CA ASP A 126 0.45 20.93 12.06
C ASP A 126 0.08 19.48 11.74
N GLY A 127 -0.07 19.14 10.44
CA GLY A 127 -0.43 17.83 9.95
C GLY A 127 0.69 16.81 10.17
N LEU A 128 0.27 15.54 10.28
CA LEU A 128 1.20 14.41 10.45
C LEU A 128 1.30 13.60 9.16
N PHE A 129 2.52 13.16 8.85
CA PHE A 129 2.79 12.19 7.80
C PHE A 129 3.32 10.90 8.41
N LEU A 130 2.73 9.77 8.00
CA LEU A 130 3.20 8.43 8.33
C LEU A 130 3.58 7.69 7.04
N VAL A 131 4.77 7.12 7.02
CA VAL A 131 5.17 6.15 6.01
C VAL A 131 5.55 4.84 6.69
N SER A 132 5.01 3.73 6.20
CA SER A 132 5.37 2.37 6.64
C SER A 132 6.22 1.74 5.56
N ILE A 133 7.46 1.37 5.91
CA ILE A 133 8.38 0.70 5.02
C ILE A 133 8.99 -0.53 5.69
N PHE A 134 9.27 -1.53 4.90
CA PHE A 134 10.01 -2.70 5.27
C PHE A 134 11.51 -2.40 5.22
N ILE A 135 12.22 -2.78 6.26
CA ILE A 135 13.68 -2.77 6.26
C ILE A 135 14.14 -4.20 6.04
N PRO A 136 14.71 -4.51 4.86
CA PRO A 136 15.09 -5.87 4.54
C PRO A 136 16.30 -6.32 5.38
N ASP A 137 16.22 -7.55 5.85
CA ASP A 137 17.37 -8.26 6.41
C ASP A 137 18.33 -8.67 5.28
N PRO A 138 19.67 -8.61 5.47
CA PRO A 138 20.63 -9.08 4.46
C PRO A 138 20.37 -10.51 3.98
N SER A 139 19.92 -11.41 4.85
CA SER A 139 19.57 -12.78 4.47
C SER A 139 18.37 -12.85 3.51
N PHE A 140 17.52 -11.81 3.47
CA PHE A 140 16.46 -11.69 2.49
C PHE A 140 16.98 -11.15 1.15
N LEU A 141 17.85 -10.13 1.16
CA LEU A 141 18.36 -9.50 -0.05
C LEU A 141 19.28 -10.44 -0.84
N TYR A 142 20.20 -11.12 -0.12
CA TYR A 142 21.22 -11.98 -0.72
C TYR A 142 20.84 -13.46 -0.74
N ARG A 143 19.57 -13.76 -0.94
CA ARG A 143 19.07 -15.13 -1.17
C ARG A 143 19.67 -15.70 -2.45
N GLU A 144 19.76 -17.04 -2.52
CA GLU A 144 20.20 -17.76 -3.72
C GLU A 144 19.29 -17.40 -4.92
N THR A 145 19.90 -16.83 -5.96
CA THR A 145 19.20 -16.36 -7.16
C THR A 145 18.45 -17.50 -7.83
N GLY A 146 17.22 -17.26 -8.24
CA GLY A 146 16.36 -18.23 -8.92
C GLY A 146 15.73 -19.28 -8.02
N LYS A 147 16.08 -19.34 -6.74
CA LYS A 147 15.45 -20.23 -5.77
C LYS A 147 14.14 -19.66 -5.27
N LEU A 148 13.12 -20.50 -5.17
CA LEU A 148 11.81 -20.14 -4.67
C LEU A 148 11.78 -20.18 -3.14
N TYR A 149 11.25 -19.12 -2.54
CA TYR A 149 11.02 -18.98 -1.10
C TYR A 149 9.55 -18.64 -0.83
N PRO A 150 8.97 -19.10 0.28
CA PRO A 150 7.60 -18.72 0.62
C PRO A 150 7.53 -17.22 0.98
N ALA A 151 6.70 -16.47 0.24
CA ALA A 151 6.43 -15.06 0.50
C ALA A 151 5.22 -14.85 1.42
N THR A 152 4.28 -15.80 1.46
CA THR A 152 3.10 -15.74 2.32
C THR A 152 2.93 -17.03 3.12
N SER A 153 2.15 -16.95 4.20
CA SER A 153 1.49 -18.11 4.77
C SER A 153 0.46 -18.67 3.78
N LEU A 154 -0.09 -19.86 4.06
CA LEU A 154 -1.21 -20.38 3.26
C LEU A 154 -2.45 -19.50 3.45
N PHE A 155 -3.16 -19.25 2.35
CA PHE A 155 -4.42 -18.50 2.30
C PHE A 155 -5.42 -19.18 1.36
N GLU A 156 -6.70 -18.89 1.52
CA GLU A 156 -7.77 -19.41 0.65
C GLU A 156 -7.97 -18.49 -0.55
N TYR A 157 -7.90 -19.06 -1.75
CA TYR A 157 -8.16 -18.37 -3.00
C TYR A 157 -8.76 -19.35 -4.04
N ASP A 158 -9.90 -18.97 -4.64
CA ASP A 158 -10.56 -19.74 -5.70
C ASP A 158 -10.80 -21.20 -5.29
N GLY A 159 -11.32 -21.40 -4.08
CA GLY A 159 -11.66 -22.70 -3.53
C GLY A 159 -10.48 -23.62 -3.19
N SER A 160 -9.25 -23.11 -3.25
CA SER A 160 -8.02 -23.86 -2.98
C SER A 160 -7.17 -23.17 -1.91
N ARG A 161 -6.40 -23.96 -1.16
CA ARG A 161 -5.34 -23.43 -0.31
C ARG A 161 -4.15 -23.04 -1.20
N CYS A 162 -3.72 -21.81 -1.07
CA CYS A 162 -2.69 -21.24 -1.90
C CYS A 162 -1.58 -20.60 -1.07
N ARG A 163 -0.44 -20.38 -1.71
CA ARG A 163 0.67 -19.63 -1.16
C ARG A 163 1.39 -18.89 -2.29
N ILE A 164 1.93 -17.72 -1.99
CA ILE A 164 2.86 -17.06 -2.91
C ILE A 164 4.26 -17.56 -2.61
N MET A 165 4.93 -18.01 -3.66
CA MET A 165 6.37 -18.25 -3.69
C MET A 165 7.04 -17.10 -4.43
N GLU A 166 8.25 -16.72 -4.01
CA GLU A 166 9.01 -15.65 -4.64
C GLU A 166 10.45 -16.03 -4.93
N THR A 167 10.99 -15.47 -5.99
CA THR A 167 12.43 -15.29 -6.19
C THR A 167 12.76 -13.81 -6.07
N ASN A 168 13.97 -13.48 -5.67
CA ASN A 168 14.44 -12.10 -5.65
C ASN A 168 15.80 -11.96 -6.35
N GLU A 169 15.98 -10.80 -6.96
CA GLU A 169 17.26 -10.36 -7.54
C GLU A 169 17.51 -8.96 -7.01
N PHE A 170 18.53 -8.82 -6.17
CA PHE A 170 18.90 -7.54 -5.57
C PHE A 170 20.09 -6.93 -6.30
N ASP A 171 19.95 -5.68 -6.70
CA ASP A 171 20.99 -4.89 -7.33
C ASP A 171 21.59 -3.93 -6.29
N ASP A 172 22.85 -4.18 -5.94
CA ASP A 172 23.61 -3.39 -4.95
C ASP A 172 23.89 -1.95 -5.40
N GLU A 173 23.96 -1.68 -6.70
CA GLU A 173 24.25 -0.34 -7.23
C GLU A 173 23.01 0.55 -7.16
N THR A 174 21.87 0.01 -7.58
CA THR A 174 20.61 0.76 -7.60
C THR A 174 19.82 0.60 -6.32
N GLN A 175 20.17 -0.32 -5.43
CA GLN A 175 19.45 -0.71 -4.22
C GLN A 175 18.01 -1.17 -4.52
N VAL A 176 17.77 -1.70 -5.71
CA VAL A 176 16.47 -2.22 -6.14
C VAL A 176 16.45 -3.73 -5.98
N ASN A 177 15.41 -4.25 -5.32
CA ASN A 177 15.15 -5.68 -5.22
C ASN A 177 13.97 -6.05 -6.11
N GLN A 178 14.24 -6.79 -7.18
CA GLN A 178 13.21 -7.28 -8.09
C GLN A 178 12.65 -8.60 -7.58
N LEU A 179 11.35 -8.60 -7.25
CA LEU A 179 10.63 -9.79 -6.79
C LEU A 179 9.80 -10.39 -7.93
N THR A 180 9.95 -11.70 -8.13
CA THR A 180 9.08 -12.46 -9.05
C THR A 180 8.22 -13.41 -8.25
N TRP A 181 6.90 -13.21 -8.31
CA TRP A 181 5.92 -14.00 -7.57
C TRP A 181 5.27 -15.09 -8.40
N ARG A 182 5.07 -16.24 -7.77
CA ARG A 182 4.40 -17.41 -8.34
C ARG A 182 3.36 -17.92 -7.36
N LEU A 183 2.12 -18.08 -7.84
CA LEU A 183 1.06 -18.72 -7.07
C LEU A 183 1.28 -20.24 -7.08
N GLU A 184 1.37 -20.83 -5.91
CA GLU A 184 1.37 -22.26 -5.68
C GLU A 184 0.02 -22.67 -5.08
N ARG A 185 -0.59 -23.73 -5.59
CA ARG A 185 -1.82 -24.32 -5.07
C ARG A 185 -1.46 -25.60 -4.32
N ASP A 186 -2.02 -25.76 -3.14
CA ASP A 186 -1.86 -26.95 -2.28
C ASP A 186 -2.96 -27.94 -2.69
N GLY A 187 -2.61 -29.05 -3.35
CA GLY A 187 -3.56 -30.08 -3.75
C GLY A 187 -3.22 -30.76 -5.05
#